data_c93ef4526bb35e9da457063616e0965d
#
_entry.id   c93ef4526bb35e9da457063616e0965d
#
_cell.length_a   1.000
_cell.length_b   1.000
_cell.length_c   1.000
_cell.angle_alpha   90.00
_cell.angle_beta   90.00
_cell.angle_gamma   90.00
#
_symmetry.space_group_name_H-M   'P 1'
#
loop_
_entity.id
_entity.type
_entity.pdbx_description
1 polymer ?
#
loop_
_entity_poly.entity_id
_entity_poly.type
_entity_poly.pdbx_seq_one_letter_code
_entity_poly.pdbx_strand_id
1 'polypeptide(L)'
;MSAVALEAAPPGVADAATADSPVGDTPSRAWQPLVQDRAFDLRLRFNLFPATYAHASWIARLGRHLPLADGLDDSRFWMRRLSLALLQACQLDQAFDFDFAERTKNIALLDAAVLERCARLMAGLLVRDQIRHAVLSADMMAIERTLGREAHRFALGWTVPLPVLGYVFHPHGAAFPDNEGWTRRAVGLAGALLGDAPRATLDRMQLRFPCDWGSLQRPALQEQDRTRLAALFVAVLNKAAPEHAWLFATPGRTAQ
;
A
#
# COMPACT_ATOMS: atom_id res chain seq x y z
N MET A 1 15.05 -67.40 -8.27
CA MET A 1 14.39 -68.49 -7.50
C MET A 1 13.59 -67.78 -6.44
N SER A 2 12.35 -67.75 -6.27
CA SER A 2 11.11 -68.46 -6.54
C SER A 2 10.04 -67.39 -6.61
N ALA A 3 9.20 -67.25 -7.50
CA ALA A 3 8.05 -67.95 -8.02
C ALA A 3 6.91 -68.22 -7.00
N VAL A 4 5.69 -67.83 -7.48
CA VAL A 4 4.37 -68.43 -7.15
C VAL A 4 3.67 -67.76 -5.94
N ALA A 5 2.40 -67.43 -5.96
CA ALA A 5 1.26 -67.91 -6.75
C ALA A 5 0.10 -66.92 -6.80
N LEU A 6 -0.61 -67.06 -7.85
CA LEU A 6 -1.95 -66.58 -8.19
C LEU A 6 -2.99 -67.46 -7.50
N GLU A 7 -4.06 -66.91 -6.90
CA GLU A 7 -5.32 -67.62 -6.63
C GLU A 7 -6.47 -66.61 -6.52
N ALA A 8 -7.26 -66.53 -7.43
CA ALA A 8 -8.60 -67.01 -7.81
C ALA A 8 -9.71 -66.39 -6.94
N ALA A 9 -10.62 -65.66 -7.62
CA ALA A 9 -11.93 -65.27 -7.16
C ALA A 9 -12.93 -66.40 -7.00
N PRO A 10 -14.02 -66.20 -6.29
CA PRO A 10 -15.32 -66.63 -6.85
C PRO A 10 -16.42 -65.55 -6.73
N PRO A 11 -17.53 -65.74 -7.41
CA PRO A 11 -18.53 -64.74 -7.67
C PRO A 11 -19.68 -64.82 -6.66
N GLY A 12 -20.30 -63.63 -6.38
CA GLY A 12 -21.53 -63.54 -5.61
C GLY A 12 -22.40 -62.43 -6.16
N VAL A 13 -23.32 -62.85 -7.01
CA VAL A 13 -24.46 -62.05 -7.45
C VAL A 13 -25.44 -61.94 -6.28
N ALA A 14 -25.87 -60.75 -5.95
CA ALA A 14 -27.15 -60.50 -5.30
C ALA A 14 -27.68 -59.13 -5.67
N ASP A 15 -28.72 -59.15 -6.48
CA ASP A 15 -29.67 -58.07 -6.68
C ASP A 15 -30.23 -57.59 -5.33
N ALA A 16 -30.23 -56.30 -5.11
CA ALA A 16 -31.21 -55.67 -4.23
C ALA A 16 -31.37 -54.18 -4.49
N ALA A 17 -32.53 -53.84 -5.01
CA ALA A 17 -33.32 -52.68 -4.66
C ALA A 17 -32.78 -51.29 -5.00
N THR A 18 -33.25 -50.78 -6.11
CA THR A 18 -33.57 -49.39 -6.40
C THR A 18 -34.14 -48.69 -5.15
N ALA A 19 -33.32 -47.85 -4.52
CA ALA A 19 -33.78 -46.78 -3.67
C ALA A 19 -33.56 -45.46 -4.43
N ASP A 20 -34.63 -44.96 -4.99
CA ASP A 20 -34.78 -43.65 -5.57
C ASP A 20 -34.57 -42.61 -4.46
N SER A 21 -33.35 -42.18 -4.26
CA SER A 21 -33.05 -40.99 -3.44
C SER A 21 -33.18 -39.79 -4.34
N PRO A 22 -34.07 -38.86 -3.99
CA PRO A 22 -34.07 -37.58 -4.71
C PRO A 22 -32.71 -36.95 -4.52
N VAL A 23 -31.94 -36.91 -5.59
CA VAL A 23 -30.76 -36.04 -5.72
C VAL A 23 -31.30 -34.63 -5.51
N GLY A 24 -31.25 -34.21 -4.25
CA GLY A 24 -31.47 -32.81 -3.94
C GLY A 24 -30.48 -32.01 -4.76
N ASP A 25 -30.99 -31.31 -5.76
CA ASP A 25 -30.33 -30.22 -6.43
C ASP A 25 -29.86 -29.23 -5.34
N THR A 26 -28.74 -29.56 -4.71
CA THR A 26 -27.96 -28.51 -4.07
C THR A 26 -27.56 -27.61 -5.21
N PRO A 27 -28.13 -26.38 -5.31
CA PRO A 27 -27.74 -25.49 -6.36
C PRO A 27 -26.22 -25.41 -6.23
N SER A 28 -25.54 -26.00 -7.21
CA SER A 28 -24.15 -25.74 -7.49
C SER A 28 -23.97 -24.28 -7.11
N ARG A 29 -23.17 -23.99 -6.05
CA ARG A 29 -22.82 -22.62 -5.70
C ARG A 29 -22.24 -22.07 -6.98
N ALA A 30 -23.13 -21.55 -7.81
CA ALA A 30 -22.80 -20.87 -9.03
C ALA A 30 -21.71 -19.94 -8.58
N TRP A 31 -20.57 -19.98 -9.20
CA TRP A 31 -19.48 -19.04 -9.05
C TRP A 31 -20.13 -17.67 -9.02
N GLN A 32 -20.54 -17.24 -7.82
CA GLN A 32 -20.89 -15.85 -7.65
C GLN A 32 -19.59 -15.16 -8.07
N PRO A 33 -19.62 -14.38 -9.16
CA PRO A 33 -18.45 -13.63 -9.55
C PRO A 33 -18.07 -12.95 -8.26
N LEU A 34 -16.89 -13.30 -7.71
CA LEU A 34 -16.35 -12.73 -6.48
C LEU A 34 -16.60 -11.26 -6.66
N VAL A 35 -17.61 -10.76 -5.94
CA VAL A 35 -18.06 -9.37 -6.02
C VAL A 35 -16.76 -8.64 -5.97
N GLN A 36 -16.46 -7.89 -7.01
CA GLN A 36 -15.14 -7.32 -7.24
C GLN A 36 -14.74 -6.63 -5.95
N ASP A 37 -14.06 -7.36 -5.09
CA ASP A 37 -13.56 -6.83 -3.85
C ASP A 37 -12.47 -5.87 -4.28
N ARG A 38 -12.86 -4.61 -4.39
CA ARG A 38 -11.97 -3.52 -4.78
C ARG A 38 -10.65 -3.57 -4.01
N ALA A 39 -10.71 -4.03 -2.76
CA ALA A 39 -9.53 -4.21 -1.94
C ALA A 39 -8.67 -5.37 -2.45
N PHE A 40 -9.28 -6.48 -2.87
CA PHE A 40 -8.57 -7.60 -3.46
C PHE A 40 -7.88 -7.22 -4.77
N ASP A 41 -8.57 -6.49 -5.65
CA ASP A 41 -7.99 -5.99 -6.90
C ASP A 41 -6.77 -5.08 -6.65
N LEU A 42 -6.85 -4.20 -5.64
CA LEU A 42 -5.71 -3.36 -5.27
C LEU A 42 -4.54 -4.18 -4.75
N ARG A 43 -4.78 -5.18 -3.89
CA ARG A 43 -3.75 -6.09 -3.38
C ARG A 43 -3.11 -6.90 -4.50
N LEU A 44 -3.93 -7.37 -5.44
CA LEU A 44 -3.46 -8.10 -6.61
C LEU A 44 -2.55 -7.22 -7.48
N ARG A 45 -2.99 -6.01 -7.80
CA ARG A 45 -2.19 -5.02 -8.56
C ARG A 45 -0.90 -4.67 -7.82
N PHE A 46 -0.99 -4.42 -6.54
CA PHE A 46 0.15 -4.07 -5.71
C PHE A 46 1.22 -5.16 -5.72
N ASN A 47 0.81 -6.42 -5.62
CA ASN A 47 1.75 -7.54 -5.57
C ASN A 47 2.28 -7.95 -6.96
N LEU A 48 1.43 -7.98 -8.00
CA LEU A 48 1.75 -8.62 -9.26
C LEU A 48 2.00 -7.64 -10.42
N PHE A 49 1.51 -6.40 -10.32
CA PHE A 49 1.55 -5.45 -11.43
C PHE A 49 2.20 -4.12 -11.07
N PRO A 50 3.46 -4.12 -10.56
CA PRO A 50 4.11 -2.87 -10.15
C PRO A 50 4.27 -1.86 -11.30
N ALA A 51 4.35 -2.28 -12.55
CA ALA A 51 4.42 -1.36 -13.68
C ALA A 51 3.19 -0.43 -13.79
N THR A 52 2.05 -0.81 -13.17
CA THR A 52 0.83 0.01 -13.18
C THR A 52 0.88 1.19 -12.23
N TYR A 53 1.81 1.18 -11.27
CA TYR A 53 1.91 2.21 -10.24
C TYR A 53 3.34 2.70 -9.96
N ALA A 54 4.34 2.03 -10.51
CA ALA A 54 5.73 2.43 -10.32
C ALA A 54 6.00 3.81 -10.95
N HIS A 55 6.80 4.61 -10.27
CA HIS A 55 7.25 5.88 -10.81
C HIS A 55 8.04 5.69 -12.09
N ALA A 56 7.87 6.59 -13.05
CA ALA A 56 8.48 6.49 -14.39
C ALA A 56 10.01 6.30 -14.37
N SER A 57 10.70 6.81 -13.36
CA SER A 57 12.15 6.66 -13.21
C SER A 57 12.61 5.20 -13.04
N TRP A 58 11.79 4.33 -12.41
CA TRP A 58 12.07 2.91 -12.31
C TRP A 58 11.97 2.23 -13.67
N ILE A 59 10.93 2.58 -14.44
CA ILE A 59 10.71 2.07 -15.77
C ILE A 59 11.85 2.53 -16.69
N ALA A 60 12.22 3.81 -16.63
CA ALA A 60 13.34 4.35 -17.40
C ALA A 60 14.68 3.70 -17.03
N ARG A 61 14.90 3.39 -15.74
CA ARG A 61 16.09 2.68 -15.28
C ARG A 61 16.13 1.25 -15.82
N LEU A 62 14.99 0.57 -15.82
CA LEU A 62 14.85 -0.79 -16.35
C LEU A 62 15.03 -0.81 -17.88
N GLY A 63 14.45 0.16 -18.58
CA GLY A 63 14.49 0.27 -20.05
C GLY A 63 15.90 0.44 -20.61
N ARG A 64 16.86 0.93 -19.81
CA ARG A 64 18.27 0.95 -20.20
C ARG A 64 18.88 -0.45 -20.36
N HIS A 65 18.25 -1.47 -19.79
CA HIS A 65 18.71 -2.86 -19.82
C HIS A 65 17.79 -3.78 -20.63
N LEU A 66 16.62 -3.29 -21.04
CA LEU A 66 15.69 -4.03 -21.87
C LEU A 66 15.61 -3.32 -23.24
N PRO A 67 15.70 -4.05 -24.37
CA PRO A 67 15.36 -3.50 -25.66
C PRO A 67 13.85 -3.26 -25.71
N LEU A 68 13.40 -2.16 -25.09
CA LEU A 68 12.04 -1.69 -25.24
C LEU A 68 11.95 -1.11 -26.65
N ALA A 69 11.29 -1.82 -27.56
CA ALA A 69 11.02 -1.30 -28.87
C ALA A 69 10.20 0.00 -28.75
N ASP A 70 10.63 1.04 -29.44
CA ASP A 70 9.88 2.28 -29.55
C ASP A 70 8.47 1.95 -30.06
N GLY A 71 7.44 2.38 -29.31
CA GLY A 71 6.04 2.15 -29.69
C GLY A 71 5.34 1.03 -28.94
N LEU A 72 5.79 0.70 -27.72
CA LEU A 72 5.06 -0.20 -26.83
C LEU A 72 3.76 0.48 -26.38
N ASP A 73 2.71 0.22 -27.13
CA ASP A 73 1.35 0.51 -26.73
C ASP A 73 1.06 -0.05 -25.34
N ASP A 74 0.12 0.59 -24.61
CA ASP A 74 -0.44 0.20 -23.29
C ASP A 74 -1.09 -1.21 -23.29
N SER A 75 -0.56 -2.14 -24.07
CA SER A 75 -1.11 -3.47 -24.13
C SER A 75 -0.91 -4.16 -22.77
N ARG A 76 -1.96 -4.82 -22.27
CA ARG A 76 -1.93 -5.60 -21.03
C ARG A 76 -0.79 -6.62 -21.01
N PHE A 77 -0.35 -7.07 -22.16
CA PHE A 77 0.77 -8.00 -22.32
C PHE A 77 2.10 -7.35 -21.89
N TRP A 78 2.36 -6.12 -22.35
CA TRP A 78 3.58 -5.39 -22.02
C TRP A 78 3.61 -4.98 -20.57
N MET A 79 2.48 -4.55 -20.01
CA MET A 79 2.39 -4.23 -18.58
C MET A 79 2.71 -5.42 -17.68
N ARG A 80 2.31 -6.64 -18.07
CA ARG A 80 2.68 -7.87 -17.35
C ARG A 80 4.17 -8.16 -17.43
N ARG A 81 4.76 -8.09 -18.64
CA ARG A 81 6.20 -8.33 -18.82
C ARG A 81 7.04 -7.29 -18.09
N LEU A 82 6.67 -6.03 -18.17
CA LEU A 82 7.33 -4.93 -17.47
C LEU A 82 7.22 -5.09 -15.95
N SER A 83 6.05 -5.50 -15.45
CA SER A 83 5.86 -5.80 -14.04
C SER A 83 6.75 -6.93 -13.56
N LEU A 84 6.83 -8.03 -14.31
CA LEU A 84 7.71 -9.15 -13.98
C LEU A 84 9.18 -8.71 -13.97
N ALA A 85 9.61 -7.96 -14.97
CA ALA A 85 10.97 -7.45 -15.05
C ALA A 85 11.31 -6.51 -13.87
N LEU A 86 10.36 -5.65 -13.46
CA LEU A 86 10.52 -4.81 -12.26
C LEU A 86 10.64 -5.65 -10.99
N LEU A 87 9.76 -6.66 -10.83
CA LEU A 87 9.80 -7.54 -9.66
C LEU A 87 11.14 -8.27 -9.56
N GLN A 88 11.65 -8.80 -10.68
CA GLN A 88 12.95 -9.48 -10.73
C GLN A 88 14.11 -8.53 -10.46
N ALA A 89 14.12 -7.34 -11.10
CA ALA A 89 15.17 -6.35 -10.89
C ALA A 89 15.24 -5.84 -9.45
N CYS A 90 14.10 -5.83 -8.75
CA CYS A 90 14.00 -5.42 -7.34
C CYS A 90 14.00 -6.61 -6.36
N GLN A 91 14.18 -7.85 -6.83
CA GLN A 91 14.16 -9.09 -6.03
C GLN A 91 12.84 -9.27 -5.24
N LEU A 92 11.71 -8.93 -5.87
CA LEU A 92 10.38 -8.99 -5.29
C LEU A 92 9.50 -10.10 -5.89
N ASP A 93 10.01 -10.84 -6.85
CA ASP A 93 9.28 -11.86 -7.63
C ASP A 93 8.88 -13.09 -6.83
N GLN A 94 9.51 -13.32 -5.66
CA GLN A 94 9.21 -14.43 -4.76
C GLN A 94 8.58 -13.98 -3.42
N ALA A 95 8.41 -12.71 -3.21
CA ALA A 95 8.02 -12.15 -1.91
C ALA A 95 6.69 -11.40 -2.01
N PHE A 96 5.57 -12.12 -2.01
CA PHE A 96 4.22 -11.55 -2.08
C PHE A 96 3.64 -11.39 -0.67
N ASP A 97 2.90 -10.28 -0.45
CA ASP A 97 2.15 -10.03 0.77
C ASP A 97 0.69 -9.75 0.41
N PHE A 98 -0.18 -10.69 0.70
CA PHE A 98 -1.64 -10.55 0.55
C PHE A 98 -2.35 -10.37 1.89
N ASP A 99 -1.61 -10.43 3.00
CA ASP A 99 -2.15 -10.20 4.33
C ASP A 99 -2.21 -8.70 4.64
N PHE A 100 -3.38 -8.12 4.49
CA PHE A 100 -3.72 -6.75 4.83
C PHE A 100 -4.77 -6.70 5.95
N ALA A 101 -4.74 -7.67 6.87
CA ALA A 101 -5.61 -7.68 8.04
C ALA A 101 -5.32 -6.48 8.95
N GLU A 102 -4.06 -6.11 9.09
CA GLU A 102 -3.67 -4.87 9.75
C GLU A 102 -3.96 -3.66 8.84
N ARG A 103 -4.86 -2.78 9.30
CA ARG A 103 -5.36 -1.66 8.50
C ARG A 103 -4.28 -0.68 8.08
N THR A 104 -3.24 -0.52 8.89
CA THR A 104 -2.12 0.37 8.59
C THR A 104 -1.40 -0.06 7.32
N LYS A 105 -1.37 -1.35 6.99
CA LYS A 105 -0.80 -1.84 5.73
C LYS A 105 -1.53 -1.30 4.50
N ASN A 106 -2.81 -0.95 4.62
CA ASN A 106 -3.56 -0.35 3.51
C ASN A 106 -3.00 1.01 3.07
N ILE A 107 -2.18 1.66 3.88
CA ILE A 107 -1.42 2.87 3.47
C ILE A 107 -0.58 2.56 2.23
N ALA A 108 0.02 1.37 2.12
CA ALA A 108 0.81 0.96 0.97
C ALA A 108 -0.02 0.79 -0.32
N LEU A 109 -1.34 0.64 -0.21
CA LEU A 109 -2.25 0.48 -1.36
C LEU A 109 -2.71 1.82 -1.96
N LEU A 110 -2.50 2.93 -1.25
CA LEU A 110 -2.87 4.26 -1.74
C LEU A 110 -2.04 4.64 -2.97
N ASP A 111 -2.63 5.33 -3.91
CA ASP A 111 -1.91 5.89 -5.06
C ASP A 111 -0.81 6.86 -4.61
N ALA A 112 0.26 6.96 -5.40
CA ALA A 112 1.42 7.78 -5.06
C ALA A 112 1.04 9.22 -4.69
N ALA A 113 0.19 9.87 -5.50
CA ALA A 113 -0.23 11.25 -5.28
C ALA A 113 -1.05 11.41 -3.98
N VAL A 114 -1.95 10.46 -3.68
CA VAL A 114 -2.76 10.47 -2.46
C VAL A 114 -1.89 10.23 -1.23
N LEU A 115 -1.00 9.24 -1.31
CA LEU A 115 -0.07 8.91 -0.24
C LEU A 115 0.86 10.09 0.07
N GLU A 116 1.47 10.67 -0.95
CA GLU A 116 2.33 11.84 -0.82
C GLU A 116 1.57 13.02 -0.19
N ARG A 117 0.41 13.36 -0.74
CA ARG A 117 -0.43 14.44 -0.24
C ARG A 117 -0.77 14.25 1.23
N CYS A 118 -1.32 13.08 1.61
CA CYS A 118 -1.70 12.79 3.00
C CYS A 118 -0.48 12.81 3.94
N ALA A 119 0.66 12.25 3.51
CA ALA A 119 1.89 12.25 4.28
C ALA A 119 2.40 13.68 4.53
N ARG A 120 2.39 14.54 3.51
CA ARG A 120 2.78 15.95 3.63
C ARG A 120 1.86 16.75 4.54
N LEU A 121 0.54 16.54 4.43
CA LEU A 121 -0.45 17.18 5.30
C LEU A 121 -0.26 16.75 6.76
N MET A 122 -0.06 15.45 7.00
CA MET A 122 0.22 14.93 8.34
C MET A 122 1.53 15.51 8.90
N ALA A 123 2.60 15.52 8.11
CA ALA A 123 3.87 16.11 8.53
C ALA A 123 3.73 17.62 8.85
N GLY A 124 2.93 18.35 8.06
CA GLY A 124 2.58 19.74 8.33
C GLY A 124 1.88 19.94 9.68
N LEU A 125 0.97 19.02 10.04
CA LEU A 125 0.32 19.03 11.36
C LEU A 125 1.32 18.83 12.50
N LEU A 126 2.32 17.98 12.32
CA LEU A 126 3.32 17.69 13.36
C LEU A 126 4.25 18.88 13.64
N VAL A 127 4.40 19.80 12.68
CA VAL A 127 5.17 21.05 12.85
C VAL A 127 4.27 22.28 13.04
N ARG A 128 2.97 22.07 13.28
CA ARG A 128 1.98 23.17 13.40
C ARG A 128 2.37 24.24 14.41
N ASP A 129 2.93 23.82 15.54
CA ASP A 129 3.32 24.78 16.57
C ASP A 129 4.52 25.63 16.12
N GLN A 130 5.45 25.05 15.36
CA GLN A 130 6.54 25.83 14.74
C GLN A 130 6.00 26.84 13.73
N ILE A 131 4.98 26.46 12.94
CA ILE A 131 4.30 27.36 12.00
C ILE A 131 3.66 28.53 12.76
N ARG A 132 2.99 28.25 13.89
CA ARG A 132 2.31 29.28 14.71
C ARG A 132 3.26 30.22 15.40
N HIS A 133 4.46 29.74 15.76
CA HIS A 133 5.47 30.57 16.41
C HIS A 133 6.37 31.33 15.44
N ALA A 134 6.27 31.07 14.14
CA ALA A 134 6.99 31.85 13.14
C ALA A 134 6.40 33.28 13.05
N VAL A 135 7.10 34.23 13.61
CA VAL A 135 6.67 35.65 13.66
C VAL A 135 7.21 36.42 12.47
N LEU A 136 8.42 36.08 12.02
CA LEU A 136 9.06 36.80 10.92
C LEU A 136 8.49 36.33 9.57
N SER A 137 8.21 37.30 8.70
CA SER A 137 7.70 37.00 7.36
C SER A 137 8.65 36.10 6.54
N ALA A 138 9.96 36.24 6.74
CA ALA A 138 10.97 35.42 6.12
C ALA A 138 10.85 33.93 6.53
N ASP A 139 10.64 33.68 7.83
CA ASP A 139 10.46 32.33 8.37
C ASP A 139 9.17 31.69 7.87
N MET A 140 8.08 32.47 7.87
CA MET A 140 6.80 32.02 7.31
C MET A 140 6.92 31.65 5.84
N MET A 141 7.59 32.47 5.03
CA MET A 141 7.83 32.18 3.62
C MET A 141 8.73 30.96 3.41
N ALA A 142 9.75 30.77 4.26
CA ALA A 142 10.61 29.59 4.23
C ALA A 142 9.82 28.31 4.55
N ILE A 143 9.00 28.35 5.59
CA ILE A 143 8.13 27.25 5.98
C ILE A 143 7.12 26.93 4.86
N GLU A 144 6.42 27.94 4.32
CA GLU A 144 5.45 27.73 3.24
C GLU A 144 6.12 27.16 1.99
N ARG A 145 7.34 27.58 1.66
CA ARG A 145 8.10 27.04 0.53
C ARG A 145 8.44 25.56 0.72
N THR A 146 8.81 25.17 1.92
CA THR A 146 9.17 23.79 2.25
C THR A 146 7.95 22.87 2.28
N LEU A 147 6.93 23.25 3.05
CA LEU A 147 5.72 22.42 3.20
C LEU A 147 4.84 22.44 1.95
N GLY A 148 4.88 23.55 1.23
CA GLY A 148 3.90 23.89 0.21
C GLY A 148 2.66 24.56 0.82
N ARG A 149 2.05 25.41 0.03
CA ARG A 149 0.89 26.24 0.45
C ARG A 149 -0.28 25.41 0.99
N GLU A 150 -0.54 24.25 0.41
CA GLU A 150 -1.63 23.38 0.85
C GLU A 150 -1.40 22.86 2.27
N ALA A 151 -0.24 22.25 2.53
CA ALA A 151 0.06 21.67 3.84
C ALA A 151 0.14 22.76 4.94
N HIS A 152 0.70 23.92 4.60
CA HIS A 152 0.74 25.08 5.50
C HIS A 152 -0.68 25.52 5.91
N ARG A 153 -1.58 25.77 4.94
CA ARG A 153 -2.97 26.17 5.21
C ARG A 153 -3.74 25.07 5.95
N PHE A 154 -3.54 23.82 5.58
CA PHE A 154 -4.18 22.69 6.21
C PHE A 154 -3.79 22.60 7.70
N ALA A 155 -2.50 22.77 8.02
CA ALA A 155 -2.00 22.74 9.38
C ALA A 155 -2.61 23.85 10.25
N LEU A 156 -2.71 25.07 9.73
CA LEU A 156 -3.33 26.19 10.44
C LEU A 156 -4.83 26.04 10.61
N GLY A 157 -5.53 25.48 9.61
CA GLY A 157 -6.98 25.26 9.63
C GLY A 157 -7.43 24.01 10.38
N TRP A 158 -6.50 23.20 10.91
CA TRP A 158 -6.84 21.99 11.65
C TRP A 158 -7.31 22.31 13.07
N THR A 159 -8.54 21.96 13.39
CA THR A 159 -9.20 22.28 14.68
C THR A 159 -9.18 21.13 15.68
N VAL A 160 -8.98 19.89 15.20
CA VAL A 160 -8.95 18.72 16.08
C VAL A 160 -7.65 18.71 16.90
N PRO A 161 -7.70 18.39 18.19
CA PRO A 161 -6.48 18.24 18.99
C PRO A 161 -5.54 17.22 18.38
N LEU A 162 -4.24 17.54 18.34
CA LEU A 162 -3.23 16.58 17.90
C LEU A 162 -2.90 15.63 19.04
N PRO A 163 -2.57 14.37 18.72
CA PRO A 163 -2.14 13.42 19.73
C PRO A 163 -0.84 13.87 20.38
N VAL A 164 -0.70 13.63 21.67
CA VAL A 164 0.59 13.77 22.36
C VAL A 164 1.48 12.63 21.93
N LEU A 165 2.63 12.94 21.36
CA LEU A 165 3.61 11.99 20.83
C LEU A 165 4.92 12.11 21.62
N GLY A 166 5.57 10.98 21.87
CA GLY A 166 6.97 10.95 22.26
C GLY A 166 7.91 11.19 21.08
N TYR A 167 7.43 10.92 19.87
CA TYR A 167 8.14 11.19 18.64
C TYR A 167 8.04 12.67 18.25
N VAL A 168 9.19 13.27 17.99
CA VAL A 168 9.25 14.65 17.49
C VAL A 168 9.68 14.62 16.01
N PHE A 169 8.81 15.14 15.17
CA PHE A 169 9.13 15.33 13.75
C PHE A 169 10.00 16.58 13.61
N HIS A 170 11.32 16.37 13.61
CA HIS A 170 12.26 17.46 13.40
C HIS A 170 12.54 17.64 11.90
N PRO A 171 12.36 18.82 11.35
CA PRO A 171 13.14 19.22 10.20
C PRO A 171 14.60 19.26 10.68
N HIS A 172 15.47 18.36 10.15
CA HIS A 172 16.86 18.30 10.59
C HIS A 172 17.58 19.63 10.29
N GLY A 173 18.18 20.21 11.34
CA GLY A 173 18.97 21.42 11.25
C GLY A 173 18.16 22.73 11.44
N ALA A 174 18.87 23.85 11.50
CA ALA A 174 18.30 25.19 11.66
C ALA A 174 17.50 25.68 10.45
N ALA A 175 17.55 24.96 9.32
CA ALA A 175 16.82 25.28 8.11
C ALA A 175 15.85 24.15 7.75
N PHE A 176 14.64 24.50 7.33
CA PHE A 176 13.72 23.56 6.71
C PHE A 176 14.37 22.98 5.45
N PRO A 177 14.26 21.65 5.18
CA PRO A 177 14.74 21.09 3.94
C PRO A 177 13.98 21.68 2.76
N ASP A 178 14.47 21.47 1.54
CA ASP A 178 13.70 21.79 0.36
C ASP A 178 12.37 20.99 0.31
N ASN A 179 11.51 21.35 -0.62
CA ASN A 179 10.18 20.74 -0.74
C ASN A 179 10.27 19.22 -1.04
N GLU A 180 11.26 18.79 -1.83
CA GLU A 180 11.46 17.38 -2.13
C GLU A 180 11.96 16.61 -0.91
N GLY A 181 12.96 17.11 -0.22
CA GLY A 181 13.46 16.51 1.01
C GLY A 181 12.39 16.43 2.10
N TRP A 182 11.51 17.44 2.20
CA TRP A 182 10.34 17.41 3.06
C TRP A 182 9.39 16.30 2.69
N THR A 183 9.03 16.21 1.40
CA THR A 183 8.12 15.19 0.87
C THR A 183 8.65 13.80 1.13
N ARG A 184 9.93 13.56 0.84
CA ARG A 184 10.59 12.28 1.08
C ARG A 184 10.54 11.86 2.55
N ARG A 185 10.75 12.79 3.49
CA ARG A 185 10.64 12.52 4.94
C ARG A 185 9.20 12.23 5.35
N ALA A 186 8.25 12.99 4.84
CA ALA A 186 6.84 12.78 5.11
C ALA A 186 6.37 11.39 4.64
N VAL A 187 6.78 10.98 3.44
CA VAL A 187 6.51 9.64 2.91
C VAL A 187 7.24 8.57 3.72
N GLY A 188 8.47 8.82 4.16
CA GLY A 188 9.20 7.94 5.06
C GLY A 188 8.48 7.73 6.39
N LEU A 189 7.90 8.79 6.95
CA LEU A 189 7.06 8.70 8.14
C LEU A 189 5.80 7.87 7.88
N ALA A 190 5.11 8.08 6.76
CA ALA A 190 3.97 7.24 6.38
C ALA A 190 4.37 5.76 6.23
N GLY A 191 5.55 5.49 5.67
CA GLY A 191 6.14 4.14 5.61
C GLY A 191 6.43 3.53 6.99
N ALA A 192 6.78 4.35 8.00
CA ALA A 192 6.98 3.87 9.36
C ALA A 192 5.67 3.43 10.04
N LEU A 193 4.52 3.91 9.57
CA LEU A 193 3.21 3.51 10.09
C LEU A 193 2.83 2.08 9.71
N LEU A 194 3.47 1.50 8.69
CA LEU A 194 3.23 0.12 8.30
C LEU A 194 3.77 -0.89 9.34
N GLY A 195 4.53 -0.42 10.32
CA GLY A 195 5.00 -1.24 11.42
C GLY A 195 5.87 -2.41 10.98
N ASP A 196 5.45 -3.62 11.36
CA ASP A 196 6.15 -4.87 11.08
C ASP A 196 5.78 -5.46 9.70
N ALA A 197 5.27 -4.63 8.79
CA ALA A 197 4.99 -5.08 7.43
C ALA A 197 6.23 -5.71 6.79
N PRO A 198 6.06 -6.80 6.01
CA PRO A 198 7.16 -7.43 5.30
C PRO A 198 7.99 -6.43 4.50
N ARG A 199 9.30 -6.64 4.44
CA ARG A 199 10.21 -5.81 3.67
C ARG A 199 9.73 -5.60 2.23
N ALA A 200 9.22 -6.68 1.61
CA ALA A 200 8.68 -6.64 0.27
C ALA A 200 7.51 -5.66 0.08
N THR A 201 6.65 -5.49 1.09
CA THR A 201 5.55 -4.51 1.07
C THR A 201 6.10 -3.08 1.04
N LEU A 202 7.13 -2.82 1.83
CA LEU A 202 7.79 -1.52 1.89
C LEU A 202 8.55 -1.19 0.61
N ASP A 203 9.25 -2.17 0.06
CA ASP A 203 10.00 -2.01 -1.19
C ASP A 203 9.04 -1.80 -2.38
N ARG A 204 7.87 -2.47 -2.41
CA ARG A 204 6.80 -2.18 -3.39
C ARG A 204 6.19 -0.79 -3.22
N MET A 205 5.95 -0.37 -1.98
CA MET A 205 5.50 1.00 -1.72
C MET A 205 6.51 2.02 -2.26
N GLN A 206 7.81 1.75 -2.11
CA GLN A 206 8.87 2.61 -2.59
C GLN A 206 8.88 2.75 -4.12
N LEU A 207 8.48 1.73 -4.88
CA LEU A 207 8.38 1.81 -6.34
C LEU A 207 7.47 2.95 -6.84
N ARG A 208 6.57 3.45 -6.00
CA ARG A 208 5.69 4.59 -6.31
C ARG A 208 6.40 5.93 -6.40
N PHE A 209 7.62 6.01 -5.88
CA PHE A 209 8.40 7.23 -5.77
C PHE A 209 9.67 7.18 -6.62
N PRO A 210 10.31 8.31 -6.90
CA PRO A 210 11.53 8.35 -7.71
C PRO A 210 12.61 7.37 -7.23
N CYS A 211 13.25 6.69 -8.17
CA CYS A 211 14.27 5.68 -7.85
C CYS A 211 15.56 6.27 -7.24
N ASP A 212 15.81 7.55 -7.44
CA ASP A 212 16.93 8.32 -6.88
C ASP A 212 16.69 8.73 -5.43
N TRP A 213 15.47 8.61 -4.93
CA TRP A 213 15.21 8.78 -3.51
C TRP A 213 15.94 7.71 -2.65
N GLY A 214 16.37 6.61 -3.26
CA GLY A 214 16.97 5.47 -2.56
C GLY A 214 15.98 4.85 -1.57
N SER A 215 16.47 4.24 -0.49
CA SER A 215 15.59 3.71 0.55
C SER A 215 14.91 4.84 1.30
N LEU A 216 13.58 4.74 1.46
CA LEU A 216 12.81 5.64 2.29
C LEU A 216 13.31 5.57 3.74
N GLN A 217 13.80 6.70 4.25
CA GLN A 217 14.21 6.81 5.65
C GLN A 217 12.97 6.78 6.54
N ARG A 218 12.78 5.67 7.22
CA ARG A 218 11.67 5.48 8.16
C ARG A 218 12.17 5.74 9.58
N PRO A 219 11.57 6.68 10.31
CA PRO A 219 11.90 6.88 11.71
C PRO A 219 11.51 5.64 12.52
N ALA A 220 12.30 5.32 13.54
CA ALA A 220 11.91 4.34 14.53
C ALA A 220 10.79 4.96 15.40
N LEU A 221 9.62 4.35 15.40
CA LEU A 221 8.47 4.77 16.17
C LEU A 221 8.20 3.74 17.28
N GLN A 222 7.92 4.24 18.49
CA GLN A 222 7.33 3.40 19.52
C GLN A 222 5.92 3.00 19.12
N GLU A 223 5.44 1.84 19.54
CA GLU A 223 4.13 1.30 19.18
C GLU A 223 3.00 2.29 19.47
N GLN A 224 3.04 2.95 20.62
CA GLN A 224 2.05 3.94 21.01
C GLN A 224 2.00 5.14 20.05
N ASP A 225 3.17 5.63 19.64
CA ASP A 225 3.27 6.75 18.69
C ASP A 225 2.82 6.32 17.30
N ARG A 226 3.20 5.09 16.88
CA ARG A 226 2.76 4.51 15.61
C ARG A 226 1.24 4.44 15.53
N THR A 227 0.58 3.92 16.56
CA THR A 227 -0.88 3.83 16.63
C THR A 227 -1.54 5.21 16.56
N ARG A 228 -1.02 6.18 17.29
CA ARG A 228 -1.54 7.55 17.31
C ARG A 228 -1.36 8.27 15.97
N LEU A 229 -0.19 8.11 15.36
CA LEU A 229 0.12 8.67 14.05
C LEU A 229 -0.70 8.00 12.95
N ALA A 230 -0.93 6.69 13.02
CA ALA A 230 -1.79 5.99 12.09
C ALA A 230 -3.24 6.51 12.17
N ALA A 231 -3.77 6.73 13.37
CA ALA A 231 -5.08 7.36 13.54
C ALA A 231 -5.11 8.79 12.98
N LEU A 232 -4.06 9.56 13.18
CA LEU A 232 -3.93 10.90 12.60
C LEU A 232 -3.87 10.84 11.06
N PHE A 233 -3.12 9.90 10.49
CA PHE A 233 -3.04 9.69 9.04
C PHE A 233 -4.44 9.40 8.45
N VAL A 234 -5.19 8.51 9.07
CA VAL A 234 -6.57 8.20 8.64
C VAL A 234 -7.49 9.42 8.76
N ALA A 235 -7.36 10.21 9.83
CA ALA A 235 -8.13 11.45 9.98
C ALA A 235 -7.78 12.48 8.89
N VAL A 236 -6.50 12.60 8.53
CA VAL A 236 -6.04 13.43 7.41
C VAL A 236 -6.59 12.91 6.08
N LEU A 237 -6.51 11.60 5.84
CA LEU A 237 -7.04 10.97 4.62
C LEU A 237 -8.54 11.23 4.46
N ASN A 238 -9.32 11.04 5.52
CA ASN A 238 -10.76 11.28 5.50
C ASN A 238 -11.13 12.72 5.14
N LYS A 239 -10.27 13.68 5.46
CA LYS A 239 -10.48 15.08 5.15
C LYS A 239 -9.93 15.48 3.76
N ALA A 240 -8.81 14.92 3.36
CA ALA A 240 -8.08 15.30 2.14
C ALA A 240 -8.42 14.45 0.93
N ALA A 241 -8.77 13.17 1.14
CA ALA A 241 -9.07 12.19 0.09
C ALA A 241 -10.17 11.19 0.55
N PRO A 242 -11.40 11.68 0.85
CA PRO A 242 -12.48 10.88 1.43
C PRO A 242 -12.88 9.69 0.56
N GLU A 243 -12.66 9.75 -0.74
CA GLU A 243 -12.90 8.67 -1.70
C GLU A 243 -12.05 7.42 -1.44
N HIS A 244 -11.00 7.53 -0.62
CA HIS A 244 -10.13 6.42 -0.21
C HIS A 244 -10.41 5.93 1.22
N ALA A 245 -11.33 6.58 1.96
CA ALA A 245 -11.65 6.26 3.35
C ALA A 245 -12.10 4.80 3.54
N TRP A 246 -12.73 4.22 2.53
CA TRP A 246 -13.21 2.83 2.55
C TRP A 246 -12.09 1.80 2.78
N LEU A 247 -10.85 2.10 2.39
CA LEU A 247 -9.69 1.23 2.65
C LEU A 247 -9.43 1.02 4.15
N PHE A 248 -9.86 1.97 4.98
CA PHE A 248 -9.65 1.98 6.42
C PHE A 248 -10.93 1.74 7.21
N ALA A 249 -12.06 1.52 6.53
CA ALA A 249 -13.34 1.21 7.17
C ALA A 249 -13.30 -0.15 7.87
N THR A 250 -14.00 -0.27 9.01
CA THR A 250 -14.17 -1.55 9.69
C THR A 250 -15.12 -2.40 8.86
N PRO A 251 -14.77 -3.65 8.48
CA PRO A 251 -15.74 -4.55 7.89
C PRO A 251 -16.90 -4.73 8.90
N GLY A 252 -18.12 -4.40 8.48
CA GLY A 252 -19.33 -4.54 9.30
C GLY A 252 -20.01 -3.26 9.79
N ARG A 253 -19.44 -2.07 9.56
CA ARG A 253 -20.14 -0.78 9.73
C ARG A 253 -20.51 -0.19 8.36
N THR A 254 -21.31 -0.92 7.59
CA THR A 254 -22.12 -0.26 6.56
C THR A 254 -23.07 0.68 7.27
N ALA A 255 -23.00 1.96 6.94
CA ALA A 255 -23.93 2.97 7.41
C ALA A 255 -25.37 2.46 7.23
N GLN A 256 -26.08 2.29 8.35
CA GLN A 256 -27.51 2.21 8.38
C GLN A 256 -28.07 3.61 8.18
#